data_23812f9a7dd01aadd3f29c1a8894e190
#
_entry.id   23812f9a7dd01aadd3f29c1a8894e190
#
_cell.length_a   1.000
_cell.length_b   1.000
_cell.length_c   1.000
_cell.angle_alpha   90.00
_cell.angle_beta   90.00
_cell.angle_gamma   90.00
#
_symmetry.space_group_name_H-M   'P 1'
#
loop_
_entity.id
_entity.type
_entity.pdbx_description
1 polymer ?
#
loop_
_entity_poly.entity_id
_entity_poly.type
_entity_poly.pdbx_seq_one_letter_code
_entity_poly.pdbx_strand_id
1 'polypeptide(L)'
;MRPFKFFTSLAMAVTLAFAVSSPVRAAYPEKPVNLIIAFTAGGSSDVQARIMQKYWNKYVKQRWVFVYKPGAGGMIGFTEIAKASKDGYTFGGMNLPHMVLQELSQKAAFTSDSYEYLAQVVNDPQCVAVLKTSRFKNFKEILDFAKSNPNKLKVGLVGPLSGHHLMYLEFCKLFPEAKITKVFYKGAADQNAALLGGEVDLIFGNINDIMRSISEFRILNVASEKRNAFLPDVPTLKEQGINLVSDIRRIFACPKGTDPEAVRFLRVTLKKICSDPDYLEDMKKAGQPAEYLDPASLEAYIRSLEVVDKKLLQENGLIK
;
A
#
# COMPACT_ATOMS: atom_id res chain seq x y z
N MET A 1 -10.19 101.76 12.67
CA MET A 1 -10.47 100.76 11.64
C MET A 1 -9.34 99.68 11.79
N ARG A 2 -9.67 98.50 12.32
CA ARG A 2 -8.73 97.38 12.49
C ARG A 2 -9.04 96.34 11.42
N PRO A 3 -8.05 95.71 10.71
CA PRO A 3 -8.31 94.63 9.79
C PRO A 3 -8.30 93.28 10.52
N PHE A 4 -9.28 92.48 10.18
CA PHE A 4 -9.48 91.10 10.61
C PHE A 4 -8.46 90.18 9.95
N LYS A 5 -7.70 89.43 10.76
CA LYS A 5 -6.77 88.40 10.27
C LYS A 5 -7.52 87.05 10.23
N PHE A 6 -7.64 86.50 9.04
CA PHE A 6 -8.15 85.08 8.81
C PHE A 6 -6.98 84.15 9.11
N PHE A 7 -7.18 83.27 10.09
CA PHE A 7 -6.36 82.08 10.31
C PHE A 7 -6.95 80.91 9.54
N THR A 8 -6.31 80.48 8.49
CA THR A 8 -6.59 79.22 7.80
C THR A 8 -5.85 78.10 8.47
N SER A 9 -6.56 77.23 9.21
CA SER A 9 -6.00 76.00 9.78
C SER A 9 -5.96 74.92 8.71
N LEU A 10 -4.76 74.52 8.32
CA LEU A 10 -4.52 73.40 7.41
C LEU A 10 -4.54 72.10 8.24
N ALA A 11 -5.65 71.36 8.17
CA ALA A 11 -5.76 70.04 8.77
C ALA A 11 -5.05 69.00 7.89
N MET A 12 -3.88 68.56 8.34
CA MET A 12 -3.08 67.50 7.68
C MET A 12 -3.69 66.12 8.08
N ALA A 13 -4.48 65.53 7.20
CA ALA A 13 -5.00 64.21 7.37
C ALA A 13 -3.88 63.18 7.12
N VAL A 14 -3.35 62.61 8.20
CA VAL A 14 -2.42 61.45 8.14
C VAL A 14 -3.23 60.19 7.91
N THR A 15 -3.32 59.74 6.66
CA THR A 15 -3.88 58.46 6.31
C THR A 15 -2.86 57.35 6.68
N LEU A 16 -3.09 56.73 7.83
CA LEU A 16 -2.33 55.50 8.20
C LEU A 16 -2.79 54.35 7.30
N ALA A 17 -2.03 54.09 6.24
CA ALA A 17 -2.19 52.88 5.45
C ALA A 17 -1.73 51.66 6.29
N PHE A 18 -2.65 50.98 6.94
CA PHE A 18 -2.41 49.62 7.46
C PHE A 18 -2.16 48.70 6.28
N ALA A 19 -0.90 48.52 5.93
CA ALA A 19 -0.51 47.40 5.06
C ALA A 19 -0.85 46.11 5.82
N VAL A 20 -1.97 45.48 5.47
CA VAL A 20 -2.30 44.14 5.90
C VAL A 20 -1.28 43.23 5.23
N SER A 21 -0.12 43.03 5.88
CA SER A 21 0.81 42.01 5.52
C SER A 21 0.12 40.66 5.80
N SER A 22 -0.50 40.07 4.77
CA SER A 22 -0.90 38.65 4.83
C SER A 22 0.35 37.86 5.23
N PRO A 23 0.32 37.05 6.30
CA PRO A 23 1.45 36.24 6.66
C PRO A 23 1.80 35.39 5.44
N VAL A 24 3.00 35.57 4.90
CA VAL A 24 3.56 34.66 3.89
C VAL A 24 3.65 33.31 4.59
N ARG A 25 2.66 32.47 4.40
CA ARG A 25 2.70 31.11 4.89
C ARG A 25 3.85 30.43 4.16
N ALA A 26 4.86 30.03 4.92
CA ALA A 26 6.01 29.37 4.34
C ALA A 26 5.56 28.12 3.57
N ALA A 27 6.22 27.86 2.44
CA ALA A 27 5.77 26.81 1.51
C ALA A 27 5.96 25.43 2.12
N TYR A 28 4.85 24.68 2.31
CA TYR A 28 4.91 23.28 2.73
C TYR A 28 5.65 22.42 1.68
N PRO A 29 6.54 21.48 2.10
CA PRO A 29 7.01 21.21 3.45
C PRO A 29 8.27 22.01 3.80
N GLU A 30 8.37 22.51 5.06
CA GLU A 30 9.55 23.23 5.59
C GLU A 30 10.53 22.32 6.34
N LYS A 31 10.07 21.17 6.78
CA LYS A 31 10.81 20.15 7.53
C LYS A 31 10.62 18.76 6.92
N PRO A 32 11.45 17.76 7.26
CA PRO A 32 11.27 16.39 6.79
C PRO A 32 9.87 15.87 7.06
N VAL A 33 9.37 15.04 6.14
CA VAL A 33 8.03 14.43 6.20
C VAL A 33 8.16 12.98 6.59
N ASN A 34 7.42 12.53 7.61
CA ASN A 34 7.41 11.14 8.03
C ASN A 34 6.57 10.29 7.08
N LEU A 35 7.14 9.19 6.63
CA LEU A 35 6.44 8.13 5.89
C LEU A 35 6.34 6.88 6.76
N ILE A 36 5.13 6.57 7.24
CA ILE A 36 4.87 5.33 7.97
C ILE A 36 4.81 4.17 6.98
N ILE A 37 5.62 3.12 7.24
CA ILE A 37 5.62 1.85 6.52
C ILE A 37 5.08 0.77 7.46
N ALA A 38 3.92 0.20 7.11
CA ALA A 38 3.18 -0.74 7.94
C ALA A 38 3.73 -2.18 7.93
N PHE A 39 4.85 -2.41 7.25
CA PHE A 39 5.47 -3.72 7.08
C PHE A 39 6.96 -3.66 7.38
N THR A 40 7.62 -4.85 7.43
CA THR A 40 9.04 -4.94 7.72
C THR A 40 9.91 -4.30 6.64
N ALA A 41 11.05 -3.74 7.05
CA ALA A 41 12.04 -3.20 6.12
C ALA A 41 12.53 -4.29 5.14
N GLY A 42 12.87 -3.89 3.91
CA GLY A 42 13.28 -4.80 2.84
C GLY A 42 12.12 -5.48 2.11
N GLY A 43 10.87 -5.37 2.59
CA GLY A 43 9.68 -5.81 1.85
C GLY A 43 9.29 -4.84 0.73
N SER A 44 8.29 -5.21 -0.06
CA SER A 44 7.85 -4.45 -1.24
C SER A 44 7.50 -3.00 -0.95
N SER A 45 6.79 -2.75 0.15
CA SER A 45 6.40 -1.39 0.54
C SER A 45 7.61 -0.51 0.86
N ASP A 46 8.66 -1.05 1.45
CA ASP A 46 9.91 -0.34 1.72
C ASP A 46 10.69 -0.07 0.42
N VAL A 47 10.85 -1.09 -0.43
CA VAL A 47 11.57 -0.94 -1.71
C VAL A 47 10.91 0.11 -2.60
N GLN A 48 9.59 0.02 -2.76
CA GLN A 48 8.81 1.01 -3.51
C GLN A 48 8.99 2.42 -2.93
N ALA A 49 8.90 2.59 -1.61
CA ALA A 49 9.06 3.89 -0.96
C ALA A 49 10.46 4.48 -1.16
N ARG A 50 11.51 3.65 -1.14
CA ARG A 50 12.89 4.08 -1.42
C ARG A 50 13.09 4.52 -2.86
N ILE A 51 12.51 3.81 -3.82
CA ILE A 51 12.53 4.23 -5.22
C ILE A 51 11.82 5.59 -5.36
N MET A 52 10.62 5.72 -4.81
CA MET A 52 9.86 6.98 -4.87
C MET A 52 10.58 8.13 -4.17
N GLN A 53 11.30 7.89 -3.06
CA GLN A 53 12.05 8.93 -2.35
C GLN A 53 13.15 9.56 -3.23
N LYS A 54 13.78 8.78 -4.12
CA LYS A 54 14.75 9.33 -5.09
C LYS A 54 14.10 10.42 -5.95
N TYR A 55 12.86 10.18 -6.41
CA TYR A 55 12.12 11.12 -7.24
C TYR A 55 11.44 12.22 -6.43
N TRP A 56 11.02 11.93 -5.20
CA TRP A 56 10.59 12.96 -4.26
C TRP A 56 11.69 14.01 -4.07
N ASN A 57 12.92 13.60 -3.82
CA ASN A 57 14.07 14.49 -3.63
C ASN A 57 14.43 15.30 -4.90
N LYS A 58 13.99 14.85 -6.11
CA LYS A 58 14.11 15.60 -7.36
C LYS A 58 13.20 16.85 -7.36
N TYR A 59 12.05 16.77 -6.69
CA TYR A 59 11.02 17.81 -6.71
C TYR A 59 10.87 18.59 -5.40
N VAL A 60 11.30 18.01 -4.28
CA VAL A 60 11.06 18.53 -2.92
C VAL A 60 12.37 18.55 -2.14
N LYS A 61 12.71 19.69 -1.53
CA LYS A 61 13.94 19.83 -0.75
C LYS A 61 13.95 18.99 0.53
N GLN A 62 12.78 18.82 1.15
CA GLN A 62 12.64 18.08 2.41
C GLN A 62 12.50 16.59 2.12
N ARG A 63 13.34 15.77 2.77
CA ARG A 63 13.32 14.30 2.59
C ARG A 63 12.16 13.62 3.32
N TRP A 64 11.86 12.40 2.97
CA TRP A 64 11.07 11.50 3.80
C TRP A 64 11.93 10.89 4.92
N VAL A 65 11.31 10.68 6.08
CA VAL A 65 11.84 9.88 7.17
C VAL A 65 10.98 8.62 7.30
N PHE A 66 11.56 7.45 7.09
CA PHE A 66 10.82 6.18 7.16
C PHE A 66 10.60 5.77 8.61
N VAL A 67 9.34 5.51 8.97
CA VAL A 67 8.91 5.07 10.29
C VAL A 67 8.25 3.70 10.15
N TYR A 68 8.93 2.64 10.56
CA TYR A 68 8.41 1.28 10.42
C TYR A 68 7.50 0.92 11.59
N LYS A 69 6.27 0.49 11.29
CA LYS A 69 5.24 0.06 12.24
C LYS A 69 4.61 -1.28 11.79
N PRO A 70 5.40 -2.36 11.71
CA PRO A 70 4.91 -3.65 11.22
C PRO A 70 4.06 -4.37 12.24
N GLY A 71 3.18 -5.26 11.76
CA GLY A 71 2.42 -6.20 12.56
C GLY A 71 0.93 -6.23 12.25
N ALA A 72 0.29 -7.33 12.63
CA ALA A 72 -1.14 -7.59 12.43
C ALA A 72 -1.63 -7.34 10.98
N GLY A 73 -0.85 -7.79 9.96
CA GLY A 73 -1.20 -7.57 8.55
C GLY A 73 -1.19 -6.10 8.12
N GLY A 74 -0.44 -5.24 8.82
CA GLY A 74 -0.37 -3.80 8.59
C GLY A 74 -1.26 -2.96 9.51
N MET A 75 -2.18 -3.58 10.27
CA MET A 75 -3.15 -2.87 11.13
C MET A 75 -2.50 -1.88 12.09
N ILE A 76 -1.32 -2.22 12.66
CA ILE A 76 -0.59 -1.32 13.56
C ILE A 76 -0.22 -0.04 12.83
N GLY A 77 0.43 -0.14 11.66
CA GLY A 77 0.84 1.01 10.86
C GLY A 77 -0.34 1.82 10.35
N PHE A 78 -1.41 1.17 9.89
CA PHE A 78 -2.63 1.86 9.43
C PHE A 78 -3.29 2.65 10.55
N THR A 79 -3.35 2.09 11.78
CA THR A 79 -3.84 2.80 12.97
C THR A 79 -2.97 4.02 13.29
N GLU A 80 -1.65 3.90 13.20
CA GLU A 80 -0.73 5.02 13.42
C GLU A 80 -0.91 6.13 12.38
N ILE A 81 -1.17 5.77 11.11
CA ILE A 81 -1.49 6.76 10.06
C ILE A 81 -2.78 7.50 10.41
N ALA A 82 -3.86 6.79 10.77
CA ALA A 82 -5.15 7.39 11.10
C ALA A 82 -5.07 8.36 12.31
N LYS A 83 -4.17 8.09 13.26
CA LYS A 83 -3.98 8.87 14.49
C LYS A 83 -2.90 9.94 14.40
N ALA A 84 -2.18 10.03 13.29
CA ALA A 84 -1.10 10.99 13.13
C ALA A 84 -1.61 12.44 13.15
N SER A 85 -0.69 13.40 13.35
CA SER A 85 -1.01 14.83 13.30
C SER A 85 -1.56 15.22 11.91
N LYS A 86 -2.57 16.09 11.90
CA LYS A 86 -3.23 16.57 10.69
C LYS A 86 -2.49 17.75 10.01
N ASP A 87 -1.24 17.97 10.38
CA ASP A 87 -0.39 19.04 9.84
C ASP A 87 0.26 18.72 8.48
N GLY A 88 0.01 17.52 7.94
CA GLY A 88 0.57 17.04 6.68
C GLY A 88 1.99 16.46 6.78
N TYR A 89 2.68 16.57 7.93
CA TYR A 89 4.04 16.06 8.09
C TYR A 89 4.16 14.58 8.44
N THR A 90 3.02 13.87 8.42
CA THR A 90 2.98 12.41 8.52
C THR A 90 1.93 11.85 7.58
N PHE A 91 2.35 10.97 6.71
CA PHE A 91 1.48 10.14 5.87
C PHE A 91 2.03 8.72 5.83
N GLY A 92 1.34 7.79 5.22
CA GLY A 92 1.82 6.41 5.21
C GLY A 92 1.40 5.59 4.02
N GLY A 93 2.15 4.50 3.83
CA GLY A 93 1.83 3.45 2.87
C GLY A 93 0.86 2.44 3.47
N MET A 94 -0.23 2.18 2.76
CA MET A 94 -1.27 1.22 3.12
C MET A 94 -1.46 0.21 1.99
N ASN A 95 -2.03 -0.93 2.32
CA ASN A 95 -2.34 -1.97 1.34
C ASN A 95 -3.83 -2.26 1.29
N LEU A 96 -4.34 -2.47 0.08
CA LEU A 96 -5.66 -3.05 -0.20
C LEU A 96 -5.48 -4.49 -0.70
N PRO A 97 -6.38 -5.40 -0.32
CA PRO A 97 -7.60 -5.22 0.46
C PRO A 97 -7.39 -5.19 1.98
N HIS A 98 -6.17 -5.27 2.51
CA HIS A 98 -5.87 -5.40 3.95
C HIS A 98 -6.65 -4.42 4.83
N MET A 99 -6.64 -3.13 4.48
CA MET A 99 -7.31 -2.07 5.24
C MET A 99 -8.82 -2.33 5.34
N VAL A 100 -9.46 -2.66 4.23
CA VAL A 100 -10.91 -2.94 4.17
C VAL A 100 -11.27 -4.22 4.96
N LEU A 101 -10.50 -5.30 4.80
CA LEU A 101 -10.71 -6.56 5.53
C LEU A 101 -10.61 -6.37 7.05
N GLN A 102 -9.66 -5.54 7.50
CA GLN A 102 -9.44 -5.26 8.92
C GLN A 102 -10.56 -4.40 9.50
N GLU A 103 -11.04 -3.40 8.77
CA GLU A 103 -12.21 -2.60 9.14
C GLU A 103 -13.45 -3.48 9.28
N LEU A 104 -13.78 -4.25 8.23
CA LEU A 104 -14.96 -5.11 8.20
C LEU A 104 -14.97 -6.16 9.32
N SER A 105 -13.79 -6.61 9.75
CA SER A 105 -13.66 -7.53 10.89
C SER A 105 -13.94 -6.89 12.26
N GLN A 106 -14.16 -5.56 12.30
CA GLN A 106 -14.36 -4.77 13.53
C GLN A 106 -13.22 -4.87 14.56
N LYS A 107 -12.03 -5.26 14.12
CA LYS A 107 -10.83 -5.33 14.97
C LYS A 107 -9.91 -4.12 14.82
N ALA A 108 -10.10 -3.33 13.75
CA ALA A 108 -9.33 -2.13 13.50
C ALA A 108 -9.84 -0.93 14.32
N ALA A 109 -8.93 -0.07 14.77
CA ALA A 109 -9.25 1.21 15.39
C ALA A 109 -9.33 2.35 14.35
N PHE A 110 -9.67 2.02 13.10
CA PHE A 110 -9.85 2.92 11.97
C PHE A 110 -10.96 2.38 11.05
N THR A 111 -11.46 3.24 10.19
CA THR A 111 -12.34 2.91 9.06
C THR A 111 -11.76 3.48 7.78
N SER A 112 -12.31 3.10 6.63
CA SER A 112 -11.97 3.71 5.33
C SER A 112 -12.15 5.25 5.34
N ASP A 113 -13.11 5.76 6.12
CA ASP A 113 -13.34 7.20 6.30
C ASP A 113 -12.31 7.90 7.22
N SER A 114 -11.40 7.16 7.85
CA SER A 114 -10.37 7.73 8.71
C SER A 114 -9.22 8.42 7.94
N TYR A 115 -9.25 8.41 6.60
CA TYR A 115 -8.14 8.82 5.77
C TYR A 115 -8.51 9.84 4.69
N GLU A 116 -7.54 10.70 4.34
CA GLU A 116 -7.46 11.38 3.05
C GLU A 116 -6.56 10.54 2.14
N TYR A 117 -7.10 9.94 1.11
CA TYR A 117 -6.32 9.17 0.14
C TYR A 117 -5.53 10.08 -0.78
N LEU A 118 -4.28 9.72 -1.01
CA LEU A 118 -3.34 10.52 -1.80
C LEU A 118 -3.14 9.96 -3.20
N ALA A 119 -2.87 8.67 -3.32
CA ALA A 119 -2.72 7.96 -4.60
C ALA A 119 -2.63 6.45 -4.38
N GLN A 120 -3.06 5.63 -5.36
CA GLN A 120 -2.50 4.31 -5.58
C GLN A 120 -1.23 4.46 -6.42
N VAL A 121 -0.24 3.63 -6.17
CA VAL A 121 1.06 3.70 -6.85
C VAL A 121 1.56 2.34 -7.39
N VAL A 122 0.98 1.24 -6.93
CA VAL A 122 1.30 -0.12 -7.34
C VAL A 122 0.04 -0.98 -7.36
N ASN A 123 -0.06 -1.85 -8.37
CA ASN A 123 -1.02 -2.96 -8.42
C ASN A 123 -0.23 -4.26 -8.66
N ASP A 124 -0.10 -5.08 -7.63
CA ASP A 124 0.82 -6.20 -7.57
C ASP A 124 0.06 -7.53 -7.48
N PRO A 125 -0.03 -8.29 -8.59
CA PRO A 125 -0.66 -9.59 -8.55
C PRO A 125 0.02 -10.54 -7.56
N GLN A 126 -0.78 -11.36 -6.91
CA GLN A 126 -0.27 -12.41 -6.04
C GLN A 126 0.17 -13.63 -6.86
N CYS A 127 0.97 -14.48 -6.24
CA CYS A 127 1.48 -15.69 -6.87
C CYS A 127 1.65 -16.82 -5.85
N VAL A 128 1.75 -18.02 -6.39
CA VAL A 128 2.16 -19.21 -5.64
C VAL A 128 3.65 -19.46 -5.93
N ALA A 129 4.47 -19.41 -4.90
CA ALA A 129 5.90 -19.63 -5.05
C ALA A 129 6.44 -20.70 -4.09
N VAL A 130 7.46 -21.41 -4.55
CA VAL A 130 8.21 -22.44 -3.80
C VAL A 130 9.71 -22.20 -3.97
N LEU A 131 10.54 -22.88 -3.19
CA LEU A 131 11.99 -22.92 -3.44
C LEU A 131 12.30 -23.44 -4.84
N LYS A 132 13.36 -22.94 -5.48
CA LYS A 132 13.86 -23.43 -6.76
C LYS A 132 14.14 -24.92 -6.71
N THR A 133 14.65 -25.40 -5.58
CA THR A 133 14.98 -26.80 -5.29
C THR A 133 13.78 -27.65 -4.89
N SER A 134 12.59 -27.05 -4.71
CA SER A 134 11.37 -27.75 -4.33
C SER A 134 11.07 -28.91 -5.28
N ARG A 135 10.57 -30.02 -4.72
CA ARG A 135 10.04 -31.15 -5.50
C ARG A 135 8.85 -30.77 -6.36
N PHE A 136 8.06 -29.76 -5.94
CA PHE A 136 6.87 -29.32 -6.68
C PHE A 136 7.27 -28.45 -7.88
N LYS A 137 6.83 -28.86 -9.07
CA LYS A 137 7.14 -28.18 -10.32
C LYS A 137 5.97 -27.36 -10.87
N ASN A 138 4.75 -27.68 -10.41
CA ASN A 138 3.51 -27.01 -10.79
C ASN A 138 2.50 -27.03 -9.64
N PHE A 139 1.44 -26.25 -9.76
CA PHE A 139 0.43 -26.09 -8.72
C PHE A 139 -0.40 -27.36 -8.51
N LYS A 140 -0.61 -28.16 -9.58
CA LYS A 140 -1.33 -29.43 -9.50
C LYS A 140 -0.65 -30.41 -8.56
N GLU A 141 0.68 -30.49 -8.60
CA GLU A 141 1.44 -31.37 -7.69
C GLU A 141 1.27 -30.98 -6.21
N ILE A 142 1.15 -29.66 -5.92
CA ILE A 142 0.84 -29.18 -4.57
C ILE A 142 -0.56 -29.62 -4.16
N LEU A 143 -1.55 -29.44 -5.03
CA LEU A 143 -2.94 -29.85 -4.77
C LEU A 143 -3.04 -31.36 -4.51
N ASP A 144 -2.47 -32.17 -5.39
CA ASP A 144 -2.52 -33.64 -5.28
C ASP A 144 -1.84 -34.12 -3.98
N PHE A 145 -0.69 -33.50 -3.64
CA PHE A 145 0.00 -33.84 -2.39
C PHE A 145 -0.81 -33.41 -1.16
N ALA A 146 -1.38 -32.19 -1.15
CA ALA A 146 -2.17 -31.69 -0.04
C ALA A 146 -3.46 -32.51 0.21
N LYS A 147 -4.10 -33.02 -0.86
CA LYS A 147 -5.23 -33.94 -0.78
C LYS A 147 -4.84 -35.28 -0.14
N SER A 148 -3.74 -35.85 -0.59
CA SER A 148 -3.26 -37.15 -0.11
C SER A 148 -2.60 -37.08 1.27
N ASN A 149 -2.12 -35.88 1.68
CA ASN A 149 -1.37 -35.66 2.92
C ASN A 149 -1.89 -34.43 3.67
N PRO A 150 -3.08 -34.48 4.28
CA PRO A 150 -3.69 -33.32 4.95
C PRO A 150 -2.77 -32.69 5.99
N ASN A 151 -2.65 -31.37 5.95
CA ASN A 151 -1.86 -30.53 6.89
C ASN A 151 -0.35 -30.83 6.94
N LYS A 152 0.21 -31.60 5.99
CA LYS A 152 1.67 -31.84 5.91
C LYS A 152 2.42 -30.70 5.23
N LEU A 153 1.75 -29.89 4.39
CA LEU A 153 2.34 -28.70 3.81
C LEU A 153 2.04 -27.46 4.68
N LYS A 154 3.00 -26.55 4.70
CA LYS A 154 2.88 -25.24 5.34
C LYS A 154 2.94 -24.15 4.28
N VAL A 155 1.98 -23.23 4.29
CA VAL A 155 1.98 -22.03 3.46
C VAL A 155 2.26 -20.78 4.29
N GLY A 156 3.26 -20.01 3.89
CA GLY A 156 3.56 -18.71 4.50
C GLY A 156 2.65 -17.60 3.94
N LEU A 157 2.12 -16.78 4.83
CA LEU A 157 1.22 -15.66 4.53
C LEU A 157 1.66 -14.41 5.32
N VAL A 158 1.38 -13.21 4.81
CA VAL A 158 1.65 -11.96 5.53
C VAL A 158 0.42 -11.56 6.35
N GLY A 159 0.40 -11.92 7.63
CA GLY A 159 -0.61 -11.48 8.61
C GLY A 159 -2.03 -11.97 8.37
N PRO A 160 -2.84 -12.01 9.43
CA PRO A 160 -4.28 -12.26 9.29
C PRO A 160 -4.99 -11.05 8.67
N LEU A 161 -6.14 -11.28 8.02
CA LEU A 161 -6.93 -10.24 7.35
C LEU A 161 -6.07 -9.39 6.38
N SER A 162 -5.24 -10.07 5.62
CA SER A 162 -4.43 -9.54 4.53
C SER A 162 -4.91 -10.11 3.20
N GLY A 163 -4.46 -9.54 2.08
CA GLY A 163 -4.72 -10.13 0.77
C GLY A 163 -4.17 -11.56 0.65
N HIS A 164 -3.00 -11.85 1.26
CA HIS A 164 -2.46 -13.23 1.29
C HIS A 164 -3.39 -14.19 2.06
N HIS A 165 -3.95 -13.74 3.18
CA HIS A 165 -4.95 -14.54 3.92
C HIS A 165 -6.22 -14.72 3.10
N LEU A 166 -6.65 -13.68 2.39
CA LEU A 166 -7.82 -13.75 1.49
C LEU A 166 -7.61 -14.79 0.39
N MET A 167 -6.48 -14.73 -0.32
CA MET A 167 -6.11 -15.72 -1.33
C MET A 167 -6.11 -17.15 -0.76
N TYR A 168 -5.65 -17.33 0.49
CA TYR A 168 -5.69 -18.62 1.17
C TYR A 168 -7.12 -19.08 1.47
N LEU A 169 -8.02 -18.17 1.87
CA LEU A 169 -9.43 -18.52 2.13
C LEU A 169 -10.15 -18.92 0.85
N GLU A 170 -9.91 -18.21 -0.24
CA GLU A 170 -10.41 -18.58 -1.57
C GLU A 170 -9.85 -19.92 -2.04
N PHE A 171 -8.56 -20.17 -1.82
CA PHE A 171 -7.95 -21.47 -2.05
C PHE A 171 -8.66 -22.57 -1.27
N CYS A 172 -8.92 -22.40 0.03
CA CYS A 172 -9.63 -23.39 0.85
C CYS A 172 -11.06 -23.61 0.38
N LYS A 173 -11.74 -22.58 -0.13
CA LYS A 173 -13.10 -22.70 -0.69
C LYS A 173 -13.11 -23.48 -1.99
N LEU A 174 -12.14 -23.24 -2.88
CA LEU A 174 -12.01 -23.93 -4.17
C LEU A 174 -11.55 -25.38 -4.01
N PHE A 175 -10.72 -25.66 -3.00
CA PHE A 175 -10.10 -26.98 -2.79
C PHE A 175 -10.28 -27.45 -1.33
N PRO A 176 -11.52 -27.71 -0.87
CA PRO A 176 -11.79 -28.02 0.53
C PRO A 176 -11.10 -29.29 1.04
N GLU A 177 -10.72 -30.21 0.14
CA GLU A 177 -9.99 -31.44 0.44
C GLU A 177 -8.46 -31.22 0.53
N ALA A 178 -7.92 -30.15 -0.06
CA ALA A 178 -6.49 -29.85 -0.04
C ALA A 178 -6.12 -29.06 1.22
N LYS A 179 -5.86 -29.75 2.33
CA LYS A 179 -5.54 -29.13 3.62
C LYS A 179 -4.08 -28.71 3.70
N ILE A 180 -3.82 -27.41 3.82
CA ILE A 180 -2.48 -26.82 4.00
C ILE A 180 -2.47 -25.96 5.27
N THR A 181 -1.44 -26.13 6.11
CA THR A 181 -1.29 -25.34 7.36
C THR A 181 -0.78 -23.94 7.04
N LYS A 182 -1.52 -22.91 7.45
CA LYS A 182 -1.09 -21.52 7.28
C LYS A 182 -0.16 -21.06 8.40
N VAL A 183 0.88 -20.29 8.04
CA VAL A 183 1.82 -19.64 8.97
C VAL A 183 1.86 -18.15 8.64
N PHE A 184 1.70 -17.28 9.66
CA PHE A 184 1.67 -15.83 9.46
C PHE A 184 2.99 -15.15 9.83
N TYR A 185 3.43 -14.22 8.97
CA TYR A 185 4.62 -13.39 9.13
C TYR A 185 4.25 -11.90 9.20
N LYS A 186 5.14 -11.07 9.73
CA LYS A 186 4.92 -9.61 9.87
C LYS A 186 5.01 -8.85 8.56
N GLY A 187 5.71 -9.41 7.58
CA GLY A 187 5.92 -8.80 6.26
C GLY A 187 6.50 -9.79 5.26
N ALA A 188 6.61 -9.38 3.99
CA ALA A 188 7.09 -10.23 2.92
C ALA A 188 8.57 -10.61 3.08
N ALA A 189 9.39 -9.74 3.68
CA ALA A 189 10.79 -10.08 3.95
C ALA A 189 10.91 -11.29 4.89
N ASP A 190 10.13 -11.32 5.98
CA ASP A 190 10.10 -12.44 6.92
C ASP A 190 9.53 -13.71 6.27
N GLN A 191 8.46 -13.55 5.46
CA GLN A 191 7.83 -14.64 4.71
C GLN A 191 8.82 -15.29 3.73
N ASN A 192 9.58 -14.51 2.97
CA ASN A 192 10.56 -14.99 2.03
C ASN A 192 11.74 -15.66 2.74
N ALA A 193 12.21 -15.12 3.86
CA ALA A 193 13.26 -15.72 4.68
C ALA A 193 12.80 -17.09 5.23
N ALA A 194 11.56 -17.23 5.66
CA ALA A 194 11.00 -18.49 6.12
C ALA A 194 10.92 -19.55 5.01
N LEU A 195 10.58 -19.16 3.78
CA LEU A 195 10.61 -20.06 2.63
C LEU A 195 12.06 -20.48 2.29
N LEU A 196 13.01 -19.53 2.29
CA LEU A 196 14.42 -19.81 2.07
C LEU A 196 15.00 -20.77 3.12
N GLY A 197 14.60 -20.59 4.37
CA GLY A 197 15.00 -21.45 5.50
C GLY A 197 14.28 -22.80 5.57
N GLY A 198 13.30 -23.07 4.68
CA GLY A 198 12.52 -24.31 4.69
C GLY A 198 11.54 -24.42 5.85
N GLU A 199 11.20 -23.30 6.53
CA GLU A 199 10.20 -23.28 7.61
C GLU A 199 8.79 -23.51 7.04
N VAL A 200 8.54 -23.04 5.82
CA VAL A 200 7.32 -23.28 5.03
C VAL A 200 7.67 -23.89 3.68
N ASP A 201 6.75 -24.65 3.10
CA ASP A 201 6.94 -25.36 1.82
C ASP A 201 6.64 -24.49 0.60
N LEU A 202 5.71 -23.54 0.77
CA LEU A 202 5.28 -22.59 -0.25
C LEU A 202 4.84 -21.27 0.38
N ILE A 203 4.72 -20.26 -0.44
CA ILE A 203 4.11 -18.99 -0.04
C ILE A 203 3.03 -18.58 -1.04
N PHE A 204 1.98 -17.94 -0.53
CA PHE A 204 1.15 -17.03 -1.30
C PHE A 204 1.74 -15.64 -1.10
N GLY A 205 2.38 -15.12 -2.12
CA GLY A 205 3.19 -13.92 -2.06
C GLY A 205 2.85 -12.95 -3.19
N ASN A 206 3.53 -11.82 -3.20
CA ASN A 206 3.42 -10.86 -4.29
C ASN A 206 4.55 -11.09 -5.29
N ILE A 207 4.30 -10.89 -6.58
CA ILE A 207 5.30 -11.07 -7.63
C ILE A 207 6.56 -10.25 -7.33
N ASN A 208 6.42 -8.98 -6.99
CA ASN A 208 7.56 -8.10 -6.77
C ASN A 208 8.43 -8.48 -5.57
N ASP A 209 7.87 -9.13 -4.55
CA ASP A 209 8.65 -9.66 -3.42
C ASP A 209 9.52 -10.84 -3.82
N ILE A 210 9.02 -11.66 -4.75
CA ILE A 210 9.69 -12.85 -5.25
C ILE A 210 10.73 -12.49 -6.32
N MET A 211 10.44 -11.54 -7.20
CA MET A 211 11.33 -11.14 -8.31
C MET A 211 12.73 -10.75 -7.86
N ARG A 212 12.89 -10.18 -6.66
CA ARG A 212 14.19 -9.78 -6.12
C ARG A 212 15.10 -10.96 -5.75
N SER A 213 14.52 -12.12 -5.58
CA SER A 213 15.23 -13.38 -5.24
C SER A 213 14.78 -14.51 -6.17
N ILE A 214 14.47 -14.22 -7.42
CA ILE A 214 13.94 -15.18 -8.38
C ILE A 214 14.91 -16.32 -8.69
N SER A 215 16.21 -16.15 -8.46
CA SER A 215 17.19 -17.21 -8.53
C SER A 215 16.92 -18.33 -7.54
N GLU A 216 16.39 -18.02 -6.37
CA GLU A 216 16.13 -18.94 -5.26
C GLU A 216 14.72 -19.51 -5.29
N PHE A 217 13.79 -18.84 -5.97
CA PHE A 217 12.38 -19.20 -6.00
C PHE A 217 11.92 -19.67 -7.38
N ARG A 218 10.88 -20.48 -7.38
CA ARG A 218 10.08 -20.84 -8.56
C ARG A 218 8.65 -20.34 -8.33
N ILE A 219 8.18 -19.44 -9.19
CA ILE A 219 6.78 -19.05 -9.25
C ILE A 219 6.06 -20.09 -10.09
N LEU A 220 5.05 -20.73 -9.50
CA LEU A 220 4.28 -21.77 -10.16
C LEU A 220 3.11 -21.20 -10.95
N ASN A 221 2.46 -20.17 -10.39
CA ASN A 221 1.30 -19.51 -10.99
C ASN A 221 1.20 -18.07 -10.54
N VAL A 222 0.56 -17.26 -11.37
CA VAL A 222 0.14 -15.89 -11.03
C VAL A 222 -1.39 -15.86 -10.84
N ALA A 223 -1.86 -15.20 -9.79
CA ALA A 223 -3.27 -15.00 -9.50
C ALA A 223 -3.81 -13.73 -10.19
N SER A 224 -3.80 -13.71 -11.52
CA SER A 224 -4.25 -12.57 -12.33
C SER A 224 -5.05 -13.02 -13.54
N GLU A 225 -5.81 -12.07 -14.13
CA GLU A 225 -6.60 -12.31 -15.35
C GLU A 225 -5.74 -12.70 -16.57
N LYS A 226 -4.54 -12.12 -16.64
CA LYS A 226 -3.57 -12.29 -17.73
C LYS A 226 -2.19 -12.54 -17.16
N ARG A 227 -1.30 -13.16 -17.94
CA ARG A 227 0.11 -13.32 -17.56
C ARG A 227 0.76 -12.00 -17.23
N ASN A 228 1.63 -12.02 -16.23
CA ASN A 228 2.37 -10.84 -15.81
C ASN A 228 3.51 -10.52 -16.79
N ALA A 229 3.71 -9.25 -17.12
CA ALA A 229 4.73 -8.81 -18.08
C ALA A 229 6.18 -9.12 -17.60
N PHE A 230 6.40 -9.24 -16.29
CA PHE A 230 7.70 -9.66 -15.74
C PHE A 230 7.92 -11.17 -15.80
N LEU A 231 6.84 -11.95 -16.01
CA LEU A 231 6.83 -13.41 -15.94
C LEU A 231 6.00 -14.00 -17.09
N PRO A 232 6.36 -13.73 -18.36
CA PRO A 232 5.53 -14.10 -19.51
C PRO A 232 5.36 -15.63 -19.67
N ASP A 233 6.30 -16.41 -19.14
CA ASP A 233 6.28 -17.87 -19.21
C ASP A 233 5.52 -18.54 -18.05
N VAL A 234 5.17 -17.78 -16.99
CA VAL A 234 4.43 -18.32 -15.85
C VAL A 234 2.93 -18.24 -16.12
N PRO A 235 2.23 -19.39 -16.08
CA PRO A 235 0.79 -19.42 -16.34
C PRO A 235 0.01 -18.75 -15.21
N THR A 236 -1.16 -18.20 -15.53
CA THR A 236 -2.12 -17.77 -14.50
C THR A 236 -2.86 -19.00 -13.94
N LEU A 237 -3.41 -18.85 -12.73
CA LEU A 237 -4.35 -19.85 -12.18
C LEU A 237 -5.57 -19.99 -13.09
N LYS A 238 -6.04 -18.90 -13.69
CA LYS A 238 -7.18 -18.87 -14.60
C LYS A 238 -6.95 -19.67 -15.90
N GLU A 239 -5.73 -19.59 -16.47
CA GLU A 239 -5.34 -20.43 -17.62
C GLU A 239 -5.38 -21.94 -17.31
N GLN A 240 -5.29 -22.29 -16.03
CA GLN A 240 -5.40 -23.68 -15.55
C GLN A 240 -6.82 -24.05 -15.08
N GLY A 241 -7.83 -23.22 -15.38
CA GLY A 241 -9.22 -23.45 -15.02
C GLY A 241 -9.55 -23.11 -13.56
N ILE A 242 -8.64 -22.48 -12.83
CA ILE A 242 -8.82 -22.08 -11.43
C ILE A 242 -9.19 -20.59 -11.40
N ASN A 243 -10.46 -20.30 -11.10
CA ASN A 243 -10.95 -18.92 -11.05
C ASN A 243 -10.58 -18.25 -9.72
N LEU A 244 -9.29 -17.97 -9.55
CA LEU A 244 -8.72 -17.26 -8.42
C LEU A 244 -7.86 -16.11 -8.95
N VAL A 245 -8.32 -14.89 -8.71
CA VAL A 245 -7.61 -13.64 -9.05
C VAL A 245 -7.44 -12.83 -7.78
N SER A 246 -6.22 -12.45 -7.49
CA SER A 246 -5.88 -11.72 -6.26
C SER A 246 -4.70 -10.79 -6.49
N ASP A 247 -4.83 -9.55 -6.05
CA ASP A 247 -3.78 -8.54 -6.11
C ASP A 247 -3.63 -7.78 -4.78
N ILE A 248 -2.52 -7.11 -4.64
CA ILE A 248 -2.25 -6.17 -3.56
C ILE A 248 -2.00 -4.80 -4.17
N ARG A 249 -2.87 -3.84 -3.84
CA ARG A 249 -2.67 -2.46 -4.25
C ARG A 249 -2.00 -1.68 -3.13
N ARG A 250 -0.94 -0.96 -3.48
CA ARG A 250 -0.24 -0.08 -2.53
C ARG A 250 -0.67 1.33 -2.76
N ILE A 251 -1.13 1.95 -1.68
CA ILE A 251 -1.67 3.29 -1.68
C ILE A 251 -0.96 4.15 -0.64
N PHE A 252 -1.01 5.45 -0.82
CA PHE A 252 -0.64 6.42 0.20
C PHE A 252 -1.86 7.14 0.72
N ALA A 253 -1.86 7.39 2.04
CA ALA A 253 -2.91 8.14 2.73
C ALA A 253 -2.35 8.93 3.91
N CYS A 254 -3.05 9.97 4.32
CA CYS A 254 -2.82 10.72 5.56
C CYS A 254 -4.12 10.76 6.38
N PRO A 255 -4.09 11.25 7.63
CA PRO A 255 -5.31 11.30 8.47
C PRO A 255 -6.42 12.14 7.84
N LYS A 256 -7.66 11.74 8.05
CA LYS A 256 -8.83 12.53 7.64
C LYS A 256 -8.81 13.91 8.28
N GLY A 257 -9.02 14.96 7.46
CA GLY A 257 -8.97 16.36 7.88
C GLY A 257 -7.55 16.91 8.02
N THR A 258 -6.55 16.30 7.39
CA THR A 258 -5.21 16.88 7.21
C THR A 258 -5.31 18.21 6.45
N ASP A 259 -4.42 19.15 6.76
CA ASP A 259 -4.34 20.47 6.12
C ASP A 259 -4.52 20.35 4.59
N PRO A 260 -5.52 21.05 4.00
CA PRO A 260 -5.85 20.89 2.58
C PRO A 260 -4.72 21.27 1.62
N GLU A 261 -3.85 22.22 2.01
CA GLU A 261 -2.69 22.60 1.17
C GLU A 261 -1.65 21.49 1.17
N ALA A 262 -1.41 20.88 2.33
CA ALA A 262 -0.52 19.73 2.43
C ALA A 262 -1.06 18.54 1.63
N VAL A 263 -2.35 18.23 1.73
CA VAL A 263 -3.00 17.17 0.94
C VAL A 263 -2.86 17.44 -0.56
N ARG A 264 -3.15 18.65 -1.01
CA ARG A 264 -3.00 19.04 -2.41
C ARG A 264 -1.57 18.91 -2.88
N PHE A 265 -0.61 19.38 -2.09
CA PHE A 265 0.81 19.28 -2.41
C PHE A 265 1.27 17.83 -2.55
N LEU A 266 0.90 16.97 -1.58
CA LEU A 266 1.22 15.54 -1.61
C LEU A 266 0.62 14.85 -2.84
N ARG A 267 -0.67 15.08 -3.14
CA ARG A 267 -1.36 14.52 -4.32
C ARG A 267 -0.68 14.92 -5.63
N VAL A 268 -0.39 16.21 -5.81
CA VAL A 268 0.27 16.73 -7.01
C VAL A 268 1.67 16.16 -7.16
N THR A 269 2.45 16.11 -6.07
CA THR A 269 3.82 15.59 -6.10
C THR A 269 3.86 14.10 -6.38
N LEU A 270 3.01 13.29 -5.74
CA LEU A 270 2.91 11.86 -6.00
C LEU A 270 2.48 11.56 -7.44
N LYS A 271 1.49 12.29 -7.98
CA LYS A 271 1.10 12.17 -9.39
C LYS A 271 2.28 12.46 -10.31
N LYS A 272 3.02 13.54 -10.04
CA LYS A 272 4.21 13.91 -10.84
C LYS A 272 5.28 12.82 -10.81
N ILE A 273 5.56 12.23 -9.64
CA ILE A 273 6.49 11.11 -9.51
C ILE A 273 6.00 9.91 -10.30
N CYS A 274 4.74 9.50 -10.13
CA CYS A 274 4.17 8.35 -10.83
C CYS A 274 4.07 8.53 -12.36
N SER A 275 4.20 9.75 -12.87
CA SER A 275 4.23 10.07 -14.30
C SER A 275 5.66 10.29 -14.84
N ASP A 276 6.69 10.22 -14.00
CA ASP A 276 8.09 10.39 -14.41
C ASP A 276 8.58 9.12 -15.12
N PRO A 277 9.02 9.18 -16.38
CA PRO A 277 9.48 8.00 -17.13
C PRO A 277 10.64 7.27 -16.46
N ASP A 278 11.57 8.00 -15.84
CA ASP A 278 12.71 7.40 -15.14
C ASP A 278 12.24 6.63 -13.89
N TYR A 279 11.22 7.16 -13.17
CA TYR A 279 10.60 6.44 -12.06
C TYR A 279 9.94 5.14 -12.52
N LEU A 280 9.19 5.17 -13.62
CA LEU A 280 8.53 3.97 -14.15
C LEU A 280 9.55 2.92 -14.57
N GLU A 281 10.67 3.34 -15.17
CA GLU A 281 11.77 2.43 -15.54
C GLU A 281 12.49 1.86 -14.31
N ASP A 282 12.76 2.66 -13.27
CA ASP A 282 13.36 2.16 -12.02
C ASP A 282 12.40 1.19 -11.29
N MET A 283 11.09 1.46 -11.27
CA MET A 283 10.08 0.56 -10.74
C MET A 283 10.07 -0.77 -11.52
N LYS A 284 10.10 -0.70 -12.85
CA LYS A 284 10.16 -1.88 -13.71
C LYS A 284 11.42 -2.71 -13.44
N LYS A 285 12.59 -2.09 -13.37
CA LYS A 285 13.87 -2.78 -13.04
C LYS A 285 13.83 -3.45 -11.67
N ALA A 286 13.11 -2.87 -10.72
CA ALA A 286 12.91 -3.44 -9.38
C ALA A 286 11.79 -4.49 -9.32
N GLY A 287 11.18 -4.87 -10.44
CA GLY A 287 10.04 -5.79 -10.49
C GLY A 287 8.77 -5.25 -9.83
N GLN A 288 8.65 -3.93 -9.69
CA GLN A 288 7.51 -3.25 -9.05
C GLN A 288 6.48 -2.86 -10.12
N PRO A 289 5.27 -3.43 -10.13
CA PRO A 289 4.24 -3.12 -11.11
C PRO A 289 3.58 -1.77 -10.80
N ALA A 290 4.22 -0.68 -11.24
CA ALA A 290 3.72 0.67 -11.03
C ALA A 290 2.38 0.87 -11.74
N GLU A 291 1.38 1.31 -11.01
CA GLU A 291 0.05 1.65 -11.52
C GLU A 291 -0.53 2.80 -10.70
N TYR A 292 -0.70 3.95 -11.32
CA TYR A 292 -1.26 5.12 -10.68
C TYR A 292 -2.78 5.13 -10.78
N LEU A 293 -3.45 5.33 -9.61
CA LEU A 293 -4.85 5.72 -9.54
C LEU A 293 -4.95 7.05 -8.77
N ASP A 294 -5.73 7.97 -9.30
CA ASP A 294 -6.05 9.22 -8.61
C ASP A 294 -6.96 8.97 -7.38
N PRO A 295 -7.01 9.94 -6.44
CA PRO A 295 -7.75 9.75 -5.19
C PRO A 295 -9.23 9.41 -5.38
N ALA A 296 -9.93 10.00 -6.36
CA ALA A 296 -11.36 9.76 -6.55
C ALA A 296 -11.61 8.33 -7.07
N SER A 297 -10.83 7.90 -8.06
CA SER A 297 -10.86 6.52 -8.57
C SER A 297 -10.48 5.51 -7.49
N LEU A 298 -9.54 5.86 -6.63
CA LEU A 298 -9.11 5.02 -5.50
C LEU A 298 -10.23 4.88 -4.45
N GLU A 299 -10.90 5.97 -4.08
CA GLU A 299 -12.06 5.92 -3.16
C GLU A 299 -13.18 5.05 -3.71
N ALA A 300 -13.52 5.19 -5.00
CA ALA A 300 -14.52 4.35 -5.65
C ALA A 300 -14.14 2.86 -5.61
N TYR A 301 -12.86 2.55 -5.83
CA TYR A 301 -12.36 1.17 -5.73
C TYR A 301 -12.47 0.64 -4.28
N ILE A 302 -12.09 1.42 -3.27
CA ILE A 302 -12.22 1.03 -1.86
C ILE A 302 -13.68 0.70 -1.51
N ARG A 303 -14.64 1.54 -1.94
CA ARG A 303 -16.07 1.26 -1.72
C ARG A 303 -16.53 -0.03 -2.40
N SER A 304 -15.99 -0.34 -3.56
CA SER A 304 -16.30 -1.63 -4.22
C SER A 304 -15.77 -2.83 -3.44
N LEU A 305 -14.57 -2.71 -2.84
CA LEU A 305 -13.99 -3.76 -1.99
C LEU A 305 -14.83 -3.99 -0.71
N GLU A 306 -15.35 -2.94 -0.09
CA GLU A 306 -16.22 -3.06 1.10
C GLU A 306 -17.39 -4.02 0.84
N VAL A 307 -18.00 -3.96 -0.35
CA VAL A 307 -19.11 -4.84 -0.72
C VAL A 307 -18.65 -6.27 -0.96
N VAL A 308 -17.59 -6.44 -1.76
CA VAL A 308 -17.11 -7.77 -2.17
C VAL A 308 -16.48 -8.51 -0.98
N ASP A 309 -15.62 -7.82 -0.22
CA ASP A 309 -14.88 -8.41 0.89
C ASP A 309 -15.80 -8.76 2.08
N LYS A 310 -16.84 -7.95 2.32
CA LYS A 310 -17.85 -8.26 3.34
C LYS A 310 -18.50 -9.62 3.09
N LYS A 311 -18.96 -9.83 1.87
CA LYS A 311 -19.57 -11.11 1.47
C LYS A 311 -18.59 -12.27 1.69
N LEU A 312 -17.35 -12.10 1.28
CA LEU A 312 -16.33 -13.15 1.40
C LEU A 312 -15.98 -13.47 2.85
N LEU A 313 -15.88 -12.47 3.71
CA LEU A 313 -15.64 -12.64 5.14
C LEU A 313 -16.81 -13.36 5.82
N GLN A 314 -18.06 -13.05 5.43
CA GLN A 314 -19.27 -13.73 5.93
C GLN A 314 -19.31 -15.21 5.50
N GLU A 315 -19.05 -15.51 4.23
CA GLU A 315 -19.00 -16.87 3.70
C GLU A 315 -17.94 -17.74 4.40
N ASN A 316 -16.86 -17.13 4.90
CA ASN A 316 -15.80 -17.81 5.65
C ASN A 316 -15.99 -17.75 7.17
N GLY A 317 -17.11 -17.24 7.69
CA GLY A 317 -17.42 -17.17 9.12
C GLY A 317 -16.49 -16.24 9.93
N LEU A 318 -15.83 -15.29 9.27
CA LEU A 318 -14.91 -14.35 9.92
C LEU A 318 -15.63 -13.11 10.45
N ILE A 319 -16.81 -12.82 9.94
CA ILE A 319 -17.75 -11.81 10.44
C ILE A 319 -19.19 -12.36 10.39
N LYS A 320 -20.12 -11.71 11.11
CA LYS A 320 -21.55 -12.04 11.15
C LYS A 320 -22.30 -11.46 9.96
#